data_dc1d497e0da5aa45e96a25ae6068be38
#
_entry.id   dc1d497e0da5aa45e96a25ae6068be38
#
_cell.length_a   1.000
_cell.length_b   1.000
_cell.length_c   1.000
_cell.angle_alpha   90.00
_cell.angle_beta   90.00
_cell.angle_gamma   90.00
#
_symmetry.space_group_name_H-M   'P 1'
#
loop_
_entity.id
_entity.type
_entity.pdbx_description
1 polymer ?
#
loop_
_entity_poly.entity_id
_entity_poly.type
_entity_poly.pdbx_seq_one_letter_code
_entity_poly.pdbx_strand_id
1 'polypeptide(L)'
;LDKWGRQKYADQNYYSENQVKRSLIASGITIVSEVETDFIIFCPFHSNTRSPAGEVHKTNGMFYCFSCQETKELTEVIMVSTNRSYFEAARLIDSKSDNKNLIDNLTEVLEKKPNFVEYDLNVIEELHNNVFKNQKAIDYYKSRGINKDSVNRYKLGYSDKQDMVTIPVHTPDGICIGFVGRSVEGKVFKNTSGLQKGKTLFNLHRAKRYEKVFVVESSFDAIRLEQVGVHAVATLGATISKEQRKLLKQYFNQVIVLGDNDEAGKNMSNKMLTYFGTGCIAPSLPEGIKDVSDLSDKDLKNFVDKFDDLLFSMLK
;
A
#
# COMPACT_ATOMS: atom_id res chain seq x y z
N LEU A 1 14.89 28.66 -12.99
CA LEU A 1 15.10 28.96 -11.57
C LEU A 1 14.32 30.24 -11.25
N ASP A 2 13.59 30.24 -10.15
CA ASP A 2 13.01 31.47 -9.61
C ASP A 2 14.13 32.37 -9.03
N LYS A 3 13.76 33.57 -8.54
CA LYS A 3 14.72 34.53 -7.93
C LYS A 3 15.54 33.95 -6.74
N TRP A 4 15.22 32.72 -6.31
CA TRP A 4 15.84 32.01 -5.19
C TRP A 4 16.63 30.78 -5.62
N GLY A 5 16.84 30.55 -6.93
CA GLY A 5 17.56 29.40 -7.45
C GLY A 5 16.77 28.09 -7.41
N ARG A 6 15.47 28.11 -7.13
CA ARG A 6 14.62 26.92 -7.04
C ARG A 6 14.33 26.37 -8.43
N GLN A 7 14.62 25.10 -8.62
CA GLN A 7 14.36 24.40 -9.87
C GLN A 7 12.85 24.11 -10.02
N LYS A 8 12.33 24.21 -11.20
CA LYS A 8 11.03 23.90 -11.83
C LYS A 8 9.98 22.98 -11.12
N TYR A 9 9.83 23.03 -9.81
CA TYR A 9 8.74 22.34 -9.10
C TYR A 9 7.59 23.31 -8.72
N ALA A 10 7.64 24.56 -9.20
CA ALA A 10 6.72 25.62 -8.83
C ALA A 10 5.29 25.45 -9.35
N ASP A 11 5.05 24.58 -10.33
CA ASP A 11 3.76 24.52 -11.04
C ASP A 11 2.90 23.31 -10.68
N GLN A 12 3.26 22.49 -9.70
CA GLN A 12 2.44 21.35 -9.27
C GLN A 12 1.82 21.63 -7.89
N ASN A 13 0.53 21.90 -7.88
CA ASN A 13 -0.27 21.98 -6.65
C ASN A 13 -0.51 20.57 -6.11
N TYR A 14 0.33 20.12 -5.16
CA TYR A 14 0.19 18.83 -4.50
C TYR A 14 -0.81 18.85 -3.36
N TYR A 15 -0.99 20.02 -2.73
CA TYR A 15 -1.80 20.24 -1.53
C TYR A 15 -2.75 21.44 -1.71
N SER A 16 -3.82 21.46 -0.94
CA SER A 16 -4.56 22.70 -0.73
C SER A 16 -3.87 23.54 0.35
N GLU A 17 -4.03 24.86 0.31
CA GLU A 17 -3.52 25.78 1.33
C GLU A 17 -3.96 25.35 2.74
N ASN A 18 -5.24 25.00 2.90
CA ASN A 18 -5.79 24.49 4.16
C ASN A 18 -5.12 23.19 4.61
N GLN A 19 -4.71 22.33 3.70
CA GLN A 19 -4.04 21.07 4.02
C GLN A 19 -2.64 21.34 4.57
N VAL A 20 -1.85 22.22 3.94
CA VAL A 20 -0.52 22.62 4.43
C VAL A 20 -0.64 23.29 5.79
N LYS A 21 -1.53 24.28 5.93
CA LYS A 21 -1.75 25.03 7.18
C LYS A 21 -2.09 24.12 8.35
N ARG A 22 -3.04 23.21 8.18
CA ARG A 22 -3.45 22.26 9.21
C ARG A 22 -2.33 21.29 9.59
N SER A 23 -1.59 20.82 8.62
CA SER A 23 -0.48 19.90 8.87
C SER A 23 0.60 20.54 9.72
N LEU A 24 0.95 21.79 9.46
CA LEU A 24 1.88 22.56 10.27
C LEU A 24 1.37 22.71 11.70
N ILE A 25 0.12 23.18 11.88
CA ILE A 25 -0.48 23.37 13.20
C ILE A 25 -0.59 22.03 13.97
N ALA A 26 -1.07 20.97 13.32
CA ALA A 26 -1.18 19.63 13.93
C ALA A 26 0.17 19.02 14.33
N SER A 27 1.25 19.52 13.74
CA SER A 27 2.62 19.13 14.05
C SER A 27 3.27 20.02 15.13
N GLY A 28 2.51 20.89 15.76
CA GLY A 28 3.01 21.82 16.77
C GLY A 28 3.84 22.97 16.21
N ILE A 29 3.84 23.19 14.89
CA ILE A 29 4.57 24.26 14.23
C ILE A 29 3.72 25.52 14.27
N THR A 30 4.27 26.59 14.87
CA THR A 30 3.62 27.91 14.91
C THR A 30 3.84 28.64 13.59
N ILE A 31 2.77 29.01 12.91
CA ILE A 31 2.81 29.92 11.79
C ILE A 31 2.89 31.34 12.36
N VAL A 32 4.01 32.02 12.13
CA VAL A 32 4.30 33.33 12.67
C VAL A 32 3.59 34.42 11.87
N SER A 33 3.59 34.29 10.55
CA SER A 33 2.88 35.15 9.61
C SER A 33 2.62 34.46 8.30
N GLU A 34 1.82 35.07 7.45
CA GLU A 34 1.47 34.56 6.12
C GLU A 34 1.77 35.64 5.08
N VAL A 35 2.39 35.22 3.97
CA VAL A 35 2.54 36.03 2.77
C VAL A 35 1.68 35.42 1.64
N GLU A 36 1.69 36.03 0.47
CA GLU A 36 0.80 35.59 -0.63
C GLU A 36 0.94 34.10 -0.95
N THR A 37 2.16 33.60 -1.05
CA THR A 37 2.47 32.24 -1.49
C THR A 37 2.95 31.30 -0.38
N ASP A 38 3.33 31.84 0.80
CA ASP A 38 4.06 31.06 1.81
C ASP A 38 3.54 31.29 3.23
N PHE A 39 3.70 30.29 4.09
CA PHE A 39 3.60 30.38 5.53
C PHE A 39 4.99 30.64 6.12
N ILE A 40 5.15 31.61 7.00
CA ILE A 40 6.40 31.94 7.68
C ILE A 40 6.44 31.20 9.01
N ILE A 41 7.49 30.38 9.23
CA ILE A 41 7.65 29.56 10.43
C ILE A 41 9.09 29.70 10.99
N PHE A 42 9.28 29.28 12.23
CA PHE A 42 10.63 29.00 12.72
C PHE A 42 11.14 27.70 12.09
N CYS A 43 12.40 27.71 11.66
CA CYS A 43 13.00 26.54 11.03
C CYS A 43 13.17 25.40 12.06
N PRO A 44 12.64 24.20 11.80
CA PRO A 44 12.79 23.06 12.72
C PRO A 44 14.15 22.36 12.62
N PHE A 45 14.97 22.69 11.62
CA PHE A 45 16.26 22.04 11.37
C PHE A 45 17.45 22.74 12.06
N HIS A 46 17.25 23.94 12.62
CA HIS A 46 18.26 24.62 13.43
C HIS A 46 17.64 25.40 14.58
N SER A 47 18.41 25.59 15.64
CA SER A 47 17.98 26.32 16.85
C SER A 47 17.94 27.82 16.59
N ASN A 48 16.80 28.37 16.21
CA ASN A 48 16.58 29.82 16.13
C ASN A 48 15.18 30.19 16.61
N THR A 49 15.11 30.91 17.71
CA THR A 49 13.85 31.38 18.32
C THR A 49 13.65 32.90 18.22
N ARG A 50 14.59 33.64 17.62
CA ARG A 50 14.55 35.12 17.60
C ARG A 50 13.89 35.66 16.35
N SER A 51 14.14 35.04 15.18
CA SER A 51 13.55 35.50 13.92
C SER A 51 13.12 34.31 13.07
N PRO A 52 11.89 34.27 12.56
CA PRO A 52 11.45 33.21 11.68
C PRO A 52 12.19 33.33 10.34
N ALA A 53 12.84 32.25 9.92
CA ALA A 53 13.62 32.22 8.70
C ALA A 53 13.16 31.11 7.74
N GLY A 54 12.12 30.35 8.08
CA GLY A 54 11.56 29.29 7.27
C GLY A 54 10.30 29.74 6.55
N GLU A 55 10.19 29.40 5.27
CA GLU A 55 9.01 29.59 4.43
C GLU A 55 8.49 28.22 3.98
N VAL A 56 7.17 28.00 4.06
CA VAL A 56 6.51 26.80 3.54
C VAL A 56 5.50 27.21 2.49
N HIS A 57 5.69 26.77 1.27
CA HIS A 57 4.81 27.13 0.16
C HIS A 57 3.40 26.53 0.33
N LYS A 58 2.38 27.35 0.17
CA LYS A 58 0.98 27.06 0.52
C LYS A 58 0.36 25.90 -0.28
N THR A 59 0.82 25.66 -1.51
CA THR A 59 0.18 24.67 -2.41
C THR A 59 1.07 23.49 -2.79
N ASN A 60 2.38 23.63 -2.75
CA ASN A 60 3.30 22.52 -3.03
C ASN A 60 4.00 21.98 -1.77
N GLY A 61 3.87 22.67 -0.63
CA GLY A 61 4.43 22.22 0.65
C GLY A 61 5.97 22.29 0.73
N MET A 62 6.64 22.89 -0.25
CA MET A 62 8.09 23.04 -0.22
C MET A 62 8.50 24.03 0.87
N PHE A 63 9.39 23.59 1.72
CA PHE A 63 10.01 24.41 2.76
C PHE A 63 11.37 24.92 2.29
N TYR A 64 11.66 26.18 2.60
CA TYR A 64 12.98 26.77 2.45
C TYR A 64 13.37 27.57 3.70
N CYS A 65 14.60 27.48 4.13
CA CYS A 65 15.12 28.28 5.23
C CYS A 65 16.25 29.22 4.76
N PHE A 66 16.08 30.50 4.97
CA PHE A 66 17.09 31.52 4.61
C PHE A 66 18.35 31.45 5.45
N SER A 67 18.27 30.93 6.68
CA SER A 67 19.45 30.85 7.57
C SER A 67 20.33 29.64 7.28
N CYS A 68 19.75 28.45 7.08
CA CYS A 68 20.52 27.25 6.76
C CYS A 68 20.59 26.93 5.25
N GLN A 69 19.88 27.72 4.42
CA GLN A 69 19.84 27.58 2.96
C GLN A 69 19.41 26.18 2.46
N GLU A 70 18.60 25.49 3.27
CA GLU A 70 18.10 24.16 2.93
C GLU A 70 16.67 24.18 2.40
N THR A 71 16.41 23.32 1.43
CA THR A 71 15.08 23.03 0.90
C THR A 71 14.64 21.65 1.35
N LYS A 72 13.41 21.53 1.87
CA LYS A 72 12.82 20.27 2.36
C LYS A 72 11.38 20.14 1.89
N GLU A 73 10.88 18.91 1.88
CA GLU A 73 9.46 18.65 1.67
C GLU A 73 8.66 18.84 2.96
N LEU A 74 7.36 19.14 2.85
CA LEU A 74 6.47 19.28 4.00
C LEU A 74 6.52 18.07 4.94
N THR A 75 6.67 16.87 4.38
CA THR A 75 6.78 15.63 5.15
C THR A 75 8.01 15.63 6.05
N GLU A 76 9.18 16.06 5.52
CA GLU A 76 10.42 16.15 6.30
C GLU A 76 10.33 17.18 7.43
N VAL A 77 9.69 18.32 7.15
CA VAL A 77 9.42 19.38 8.16
C VAL A 77 8.60 18.80 9.32
N ILE A 78 7.55 18.04 9.01
CA ILE A 78 6.69 17.39 10.01
C ILE A 78 7.44 16.30 10.78
N MET A 79 8.23 15.46 10.09
CA MET A 79 9.04 14.43 10.71
C MET A 79 9.94 14.98 11.80
N VAL A 80 10.71 16.03 11.47
CA VAL A 80 11.65 16.64 12.41
C VAL A 80 10.92 17.31 13.58
N SER A 81 9.82 18.02 13.30
CA SER A 81 9.07 18.73 14.32
C SER A 81 8.33 17.80 15.30
N THR A 82 7.98 16.57 14.87
CA THR A 82 7.16 15.65 15.65
C THR A 82 7.90 14.40 16.11
N ASN A 83 9.15 14.22 15.67
CA ASN A 83 9.93 12.98 15.83
C ASN A 83 9.17 11.74 15.34
N ARG A 84 8.46 11.86 14.23
CA ARG A 84 7.66 10.78 13.62
C ARG A 84 8.34 10.24 12.38
N SER A 85 7.97 9.01 12.03
CA SER A 85 8.37 8.40 10.78
C SER A 85 7.76 9.13 9.57
N TYR A 86 8.33 8.93 8.40
CA TYR A 86 7.82 9.50 7.13
C TYR A 86 6.32 9.20 6.93
N PHE A 87 5.89 7.97 7.21
CA PHE A 87 4.50 7.56 7.04
C PHE A 87 3.53 8.22 8.00
N GLU A 88 3.94 8.39 9.25
CA GLU A 88 3.12 9.10 10.24
C GLU A 88 3.00 10.58 9.88
N ALA A 89 4.09 11.18 9.39
CA ALA A 89 4.09 12.56 8.91
C ALA A 89 3.20 12.69 7.66
N ALA A 90 3.31 11.79 6.69
CA ALA A 90 2.46 11.77 5.51
C ALA A 90 0.97 11.59 5.86
N ARG A 91 0.66 10.74 6.85
CA ARG A 91 -0.72 10.59 7.37
C ARG A 91 -1.27 11.87 7.98
N LEU A 92 -0.44 12.63 8.70
CA LEU A 92 -0.85 13.95 9.23
C LEU A 92 -1.20 14.93 8.11
N ILE A 93 -0.46 14.92 7.01
CA ILE A 93 -0.73 15.76 5.84
C ILE A 93 -2.05 15.35 5.17
N ASP A 94 -2.31 14.06 5.05
CA ASP A 94 -3.50 13.53 4.40
C ASP A 94 -4.75 13.54 5.30
N SER A 95 -4.59 13.75 6.61
CA SER A 95 -5.72 13.76 7.54
C SER A 95 -6.66 14.95 7.24
N LYS A 96 -7.81 14.66 6.67
CA LYS A 96 -8.90 15.64 6.45
C LYS A 96 -9.64 15.86 7.78
N SER A 97 -9.08 16.61 8.70
CA SER A 97 -9.82 16.95 9.93
C SER A 97 -10.21 18.44 9.96
N ASP A 98 -11.30 18.76 9.31
CA ASP A 98 -12.15 19.87 9.75
C ASP A 98 -13.12 19.34 10.79
N ASN A 99 -13.04 19.81 12.04
CA ASN A 99 -13.90 19.35 13.13
C ASN A 99 -15.41 19.59 12.88
N LYS A 100 -15.78 20.42 11.91
CA LYS A 100 -17.16 20.60 11.48
C LYS A 100 -17.59 19.55 10.46
N ASN A 101 -16.64 18.99 9.70
CA ASN A 101 -16.85 17.90 8.75
C ASN A 101 -16.56 16.51 9.34
N LEU A 102 -16.09 16.41 10.59
CA LEU A 102 -15.78 15.09 11.17
C LEU A 102 -17.06 14.27 11.33
N ILE A 103 -18.16 14.90 11.75
CA ILE A 103 -19.48 14.24 11.88
C ILE A 103 -20.06 13.99 10.50
N ASP A 104 -20.01 14.98 9.59
CA ASP A 104 -20.52 14.83 8.22
C ASP A 104 -19.64 13.85 7.40
N ASN A 105 -18.32 13.86 7.58
CA ASN A 105 -17.43 12.89 6.96
C ASN A 105 -17.45 11.52 7.64
N LEU A 106 -17.69 11.41 8.95
CA LEU A 106 -17.98 10.15 9.62
C LEU A 106 -19.32 9.57 9.12
N THR A 107 -20.33 10.39 8.94
CA THR A 107 -21.61 9.95 8.37
C THR A 107 -21.40 9.56 6.89
N GLU A 108 -20.68 10.33 6.10
CA GLU A 108 -20.39 10.02 4.70
C GLU A 108 -19.43 8.81 4.54
N VAL A 109 -18.48 8.61 5.44
CA VAL A 109 -17.59 7.43 5.48
C VAL A 109 -18.34 6.21 6.01
N LEU A 110 -19.24 6.38 6.97
CA LEU A 110 -20.10 5.30 7.47
C LEU A 110 -21.20 4.93 6.47
N GLU A 111 -21.68 5.90 5.68
CA GLU A 111 -22.71 5.69 4.65
C GLU A 111 -22.15 5.18 3.31
N LYS A 112 -20.86 5.46 3.01
CA LYS A 112 -20.16 4.98 1.79
C LYS A 112 -19.27 3.77 2.05
N LYS A 113 -19.69 2.82 2.89
CA LYS A 113 -19.13 1.47 2.74
C LYS A 113 -19.41 1.02 1.31
N PRO A 114 -18.40 0.65 0.52
CA PRO A 114 -18.68 0.12 -0.81
C PRO A 114 -19.68 -1.01 -0.65
N ASN A 115 -20.77 -0.95 -1.40
CA ASN A 115 -21.82 -1.96 -1.33
C ASN A 115 -21.24 -3.23 -1.97
N PHE A 116 -20.65 -4.09 -1.14
CA PHE A 116 -20.13 -5.38 -1.56
C PHE A 116 -21.23 -6.41 -1.45
N VAL A 117 -21.28 -7.33 -2.38
CA VAL A 117 -22.04 -8.58 -2.20
C VAL A 117 -21.27 -9.39 -1.16
N GLU A 118 -21.91 -9.71 -0.05
CA GLU A 118 -21.32 -10.52 1.01
C GLU A 118 -21.64 -12.00 0.77
N TYR A 119 -20.66 -12.86 1.02
CA TYR A 119 -20.80 -14.31 0.89
C TYR A 119 -20.80 -14.96 2.27
N ASP A 120 -21.79 -15.82 2.49
CA ASP A 120 -21.93 -16.58 3.72
C ASP A 120 -20.74 -17.55 3.93
N LEU A 121 -20.39 -17.78 5.19
CA LEU A 121 -19.33 -18.73 5.56
C LEU A 121 -19.62 -20.15 5.04
N ASN A 122 -20.89 -20.56 4.97
CA ASN A 122 -21.27 -21.86 4.44
C ASN A 122 -20.83 -22.06 2.99
N VAL A 123 -20.92 -21.00 2.16
CA VAL A 123 -20.46 -21.05 0.76
C VAL A 123 -18.95 -21.25 0.70
N ILE A 124 -18.22 -20.55 1.57
CA ILE A 124 -16.75 -20.68 1.65
C ILE A 124 -16.38 -22.10 2.09
N GLU A 125 -17.03 -22.62 3.12
CA GLU A 125 -16.75 -23.97 3.65
C GLU A 125 -17.14 -25.06 2.64
N GLU A 126 -18.25 -24.91 1.93
CA GLU A 126 -18.63 -25.84 0.86
C GLU A 126 -17.56 -25.93 -0.23
N LEU A 127 -17.15 -24.78 -0.78
CA LEU A 127 -16.09 -24.71 -1.79
C LEU A 127 -14.77 -25.26 -1.26
N HIS A 128 -14.42 -24.95 0.00
CA HIS A 128 -13.22 -25.44 0.64
C HIS A 128 -13.23 -26.96 0.79
N ASN A 129 -14.32 -27.54 1.26
CA ASN A 129 -14.46 -28.97 1.44
C ASN A 129 -14.40 -29.75 0.11
N ASN A 130 -14.82 -29.14 -0.99
CA ASN A 130 -14.75 -29.72 -2.32
C ASN A 130 -13.30 -29.94 -2.80
N VAL A 131 -12.34 -29.14 -2.33
CA VAL A 131 -10.91 -29.35 -2.65
C VAL A 131 -10.48 -30.75 -2.26
N PHE A 132 -10.85 -31.22 -1.08
CA PHE A 132 -10.42 -32.52 -0.54
C PHE A 132 -11.15 -33.71 -1.15
N LYS A 133 -12.23 -33.46 -1.88
CA LYS A 133 -12.98 -34.46 -2.64
C LYS A 133 -12.53 -34.56 -4.10
N ASN A 134 -11.72 -33.61 -4.56
CA ASN A 134 -11.33 -33.51 -5.97
C ASN A 134 -9.81 -33.53 -6.15
N GLN A 135 -9.30 -34.59 -6.75
CA GLN A 135 -7.86 -34.76 -6.95
C GLN A 135 -7.27 -33.69 -7.87
N LYS A 136 -7.99 -33.26 -8.91
CA LYS A 136 -7.52 -32.18 -9.80
C LYS A 136 -7.25 -30.88 -9.04
N ALA A 137 -8.11 -30.53 -8.09
CA ALA A 137 -7.95 -29.34 -7.27
C ALA A 137 -6.70 -29.45 -6.38
N ILE A 138 -6.51 -30.60 -5.74
CA ILE A 138 -5.32 -30.89 -4.92
C ILE A 138 -4.05 -30.77 -5.75
N ASP A 139 -4.01 -31.39 -6.93
CA ASP A 139 -2.84 -31.40 -7.81
C ASP A 139 -2.57 -30.00 -8.38
N TYR A 140 -3.63 -29.25 -8.67
CA TYR A 140 -3.50 -27.86 -9.11
C TYR A 140 -2.84 -26.99 -8.03
N TYR A 141 -3.31 -27.03 -6.78
CA TYR A 141 -2.70 -26.24 -5.70
C TYR A 141 -1.24 -26.66 -5.46
N LYS A 142 -0.94 -27.95 -5.48
CA LYS A 142 0.43 -28.47 -5.41
C LYS A 142 1.31 -27.93 -6.54
N SER A 143 0.80 -27.95 -7.79
CA SER A 143 1.54 -27.44 -8.94
C SER A 143 1.85 -25.95 -8.86
N ARG A 144 1.09 -25.21 -8.04
CA ARG A 144 1.32 -23.80 -7.71
C ARG A 144 2.20 -23.59 -6.48
N GLY A 145 2.76 -24.65 -5.91
CA GLY A 145 3.56 -24.60 -4.71
C GLY A 145 2.75 -24.26 -3.45
N ILE A 146 1.43 -24.42 -3.46
CA ILE A 146 0.55 -24.18 -2.32
C ILE A 146 0.45 -25.43 -1.48
N ASN A 147 0.89 -25.36 -0.23
CA ASN A 147 0.82 -26.45 0.72
C ASN A 147 -0.57 -26.59 1.37
N LYS A 148 -0.81 -27.73 2.03
CA LYS A 148 -2.10 -28.04 2.67
C LYS A 148 -2.48 -27.03 3.76
N ASP A 149 -1.51 -26.54 4.51
CA ASP A 149 -1.76 -25.57 5.59
C ASP A 149 -2.25 -24.25 5.01
N SER A 150 -1.70 -23.81 3.89
CA SER A 150 -2.17 -22.63 3.16
C SER A 150 -3.56 -22.85 2.57
N VAL A 151 -3.85 -24.03 2.01
CA VAL A 151 -5.22 -24.36 1.54
C VAL A 151 -6.22 -24.18 2.68
N ASN A 152 -5.92 -24.69 3.88
CA ASN A 152 -6.77 -24.58 5.05
C ASN A 152 -6.85 -23.12 5.58
N ARG A 153 -5.69 -22.46 5.71
CA ARG A 153 -5.58 -21.09 6.26
C ARG A 153 -6.33 -20.08 5.45
N TYR A 154 -6.25 -20.16 4.12
CA TYR A 154 -6.88 -19.23 3.20
C TYR A 154 -8.26 -19.68 2.73
N LYS A 155 -8.77 -20.82 3.22
CA LYS A 155 -10.03 -21.42 2.79
C LYS A 155 -10.12 -21.49 1.27
N LEU A 156 -9.01 -21.93 0.65
CA LEU A 156 -8.98 -22.13 -0.79
C LEU A 156 -10.00 -23.20 -1.16
N GLY A 157 -10.72 -22.99 -2.25
CA GLY A 157 -11.88 -23.81 -2.60
C GLY A 157 -11.81 -24.38 -4.01
N TYR A 158 -12.79 -25.19 -4.33
CA TYR A 158 -13.02 -25.72 -5.67
C TYR A 158 -14.50 -25.72 -6.00
N SER A 159 -14.83 -25.25 -7.20
CA SER A 159 -16.17 -25.28 -7.75
C SER A 159 -16.29 -26.41 -8.76
N ASP A 160 -16.95 -27.50 -8.39
CA ASP A 160 -17.24 -28.64 -9.29
C ASP A 160 -18.03 -28.17 -10.52
N LYS A 161 -18.97 -27.25 -10.31
CA LYS A 161 -19.85 -26.73 -11.38
C LYS A 161 -19.07 -26.01 -12.48
N GLN A 162 -17.95 -25.35 -12.13
CA GLN A 162 -17.18 -24.52 -13.04
C GLN A 162 -15.82 -25.13 -13.40
N ASP A 163 -15.44 -26.23 -12.79
CA ASP A 163 -14.12 -26.87 -12.85
C ASP A 163 -13.00 -25.85 -12.59
N MET A 164 -13.14 -25.12 -11.48
CA MET A 164 -12.24 -24.04 -11.12
C MET A 164 -11.84 -24.10 -9.64
N VAL A 165 -10.55 -23.88 -9.38
CA VAL A 165 -10.12 -23.51 -8.02
C VAL A 165 -10.59 -22.11 -7.69
N THR A 166 -10.95 -21.87 -6.43
CA THR A 166 -11.51 -20.60 -5.97
C THR A 166 -10.71 -20.04 -4.79
N ILE A 167 -10.44 -18.76 -4.85
CA ILE A 167 -9.71 -18.04 -3.81
C ILE A 167 -10.65 -16.96 -3.25
N PRO A 168 -11.06 -17.04 -1.97
CA PRO A 168 -11.94 -16.04 -1.37
C PRO A 168 -11.22 -14.71 -1.19
N VAL A 169 -11.92 -13.62 -1.50
CA VAL A 169 -11.45 -12.25 -1.37
C VAL A 169 -12.24 -11.55 -0.28
N HIS A 170 -11.55 -10.84 0.61
CA HIS A 170 -12.16 -10.24 1.78
C HIS A 170 -11.97 -8.72 1.80
N THR A 171 -12.88 -8.03 2.47
CA THR A 171 -12.68 -6.64 2.89
C THR A 171 -11.56 -6.55 3.92
N PRO A 172 -11.04 -5.34 4.24
CA PRO A 172 -10.11 -5.18 5.36
C PRO A 172 -10.64 -5.69 6.71
N ASP A 173 -11.98 -5.76 6.87
CA ASP A 173 -12.63 -6.25 8.10
C ASP A 173 -12.87 -7.77 8.10
N GLY A 174 -12.49 -8.46 7.03
CA GLY A 174 -12.56 -9.92 6.94
C GLY A 174 -13.87 -10.47 6.39
N ILE A 175 -14.77 -9.63 5.86
CA ILE A 175 -16.00 -10.04 5.21
C ILE A 175 -15.67 -10.55 3.81
N CYS A 176 -16.09 -11.76 3.46
CA CYS A 176 -15.91 -12.30 2.11
C CYS A 176 -16.81 -11.59 1.11
N ILE A 177 -16.21 -11.01 0.07
CA ILE A 177 -16.92 -10.21 -0.95
C ILE A 177 -16.89 -10.85 -2.33
N GLY A 178 -16.38 -12.06 -2.43
CA GLY A 178 -16.33 -12.82 -3.67
C GLY A 178 -15.13 -13.74 -3.78
N PHE A 179 -14.99 -14.32 -4.95
CA PHE A 179 -13.96 -15.29 -5.25
C PHE A 179 -13.27 -14.95 -6.56
N VAL A 180 -11.95 -15.15 -6.57
CA VAL A 180 -11.18 -15.28 -7.80
C VAL A 180 -11.20 -16.76 -8.18
N GLY A 181 -11.69 -17.08 -9.37
CA GLY A 181 -11.69 -18.42 -9.94
C GLY A 181 -10.58 -18.58 -10.97
N ARG A 182 -9.96 -19.77 -10.98
CA ARG A 182 -8.98 -20.14 -12.00
C ARG A 182 -9.21 -21.57 -12.47
N SER A 183 -9.34 -21.75 -13.77
CA SER A 183 -9.50 -23.07 -14.34
C SER A 183 -8.33 -23.98 -13.98
N VAL A 184 -8.60 -25.21 -13.65
CA VAL A 184 -7.57 -26.25 -13.44
C VAL A 184 -6.93 -26.65 -14.75
N GLU A 185 -7.62 -26.45 -15.86
CA GLU A 185 -7.13 -26.67 -17.22
C GLU A 185 -7.07 -25.35 -18.00
N GLY A 186 -5.89 -24.98 -18.49
CA GLY A 186 -5.70 -23.75 -19.28
C GLY A 186 -5.50 -22.48 -18.46
N LYS A 187 -5.68 -21.32 -19.13
CA LYS A 187 -5.42 -19.98 -18.57
C LYS A 187 -6.69 -19.14 -18.39
N VAL A 188 -7.80 -19.78 -18.00
CA VAL A 188 -9.06 -19.07 -17.81
C VAL A 188 -9.16 -18.54 -16.37
N PHE A 189 -9.44 -17.24 -16.25
CA PHE A 189 -9.73 -16.57 -14.99
C PHE A 189 -11.19 -16.12 -14.99
N LYS A 190 -11.88 -16.34 -13.88
CA LYS A 190 -13.27 -15.91 -13.71
C LYS A 190 -13.48 -15.44 -12.28
N ASN A 191 -13.79 -14.18 -12.13
CA ASN A 191 -14.18 -13.64 -10.81
C ASN A 191 -15.67 -13.76 -10.61
N THR A 192 -16.13 -13.82 -9.36
CA THR A 192 -17.54 -13.68 -9.06
C THR A 192 -18.07 -12.35 -9.58
N SER A 193 -19.31 -12.36 -10.08
CA SER A 193 -19.97 -11.15 -10.57
C SER A 193 -20.01 -10.09 -9.47
N GLY A 194 -19.65 -8.85 -9.81
CA GLY A 194 -19.66 -7.74 -8.86
C GLY A 194 -18.43 -7.66 -7.95
N LEU A 195 -17.45 -8.57 -8.03
CA LEU A 195 -16.21 -8.47 -7.25
C LEU A 195 -15.43 -7.20 -7.61
N GLN A 196 -15.42 -6.23 -6.69
CA GLN A 196 -14.74 -4.95 -6.84
C GLN A 196 -13.27 -5.07 -6.38
N LYS A 197 -12.49 -5.91 -7.08
CA LYS A 197 -11.10 -6.20 -6.72
C LYS A 197 -10.21 -4.96 -6.53
N GLY A 198 -10.47 -3.88 -7.28
CA GLY A 198 -9.74 -2.63 -7.16
C GLY A 198 -10.04 -1.84 -5.87
N LYS A 199 -11.01 -2.25 -5.05
CA LYS A 199 -11.34 -1.61 -3.78
C LYS A 199 -10.83 -2.37 -2.56
N THR A 200 -10.12 -3.47 -2.76
CA THR A 200 -9.49 -4.26 -1.71
C THR A 200 -8.15 -4.82 -2.18
N LEU A 201 -7.43 -5.44 -1.27
CA LEU A 201 -6.22 -6.21 -1.54
C LEU A 201 -6.43 -7.61 -0.98
N PHE A 202 -6.07 -8.64 -1.74
CA PHE A 202 -6.08 -10.00 -1.20
C PHE A 202 -5.21 -10.08 0.06
N ASN A 203 -5.68 -10.80 1.06
CA ASN A 203 -5.02 -11.00 2.35
C ASN A 203 -4.85 -9.75 3.24
N LEU A 204 -5.36 -8.58 2.87
CA LEU A 204 -5.20 -7.35 3.65
C LEU A 204 -5.74 -7.49 5.08
N HIS A 205 -6.87 -8.17 5.28
CA HIS A 205 -7.49 -8.37 6.60
C HIS A 205 -6.57 -9.11 7.60
N ARG A 206 -5.62 -9.91 7.11
CA ARG A 206 -4.60 -10.57 7.94
C ARG A 206 -3.32 -9.75 8.03
N ALA A 207 -2.88 -9.19 6.91
CA ALA A 207 -1.61 -8.48 6.83
C ALA A 207 -1.63 -7.11 7.52
N LYS A 208 -2.78 -6.45 7.65
CA LYS A 208 -2.93 -5.07 8.16
C LYS A 208 -2.44 -4.83 9.59
N ARG A 209 -2.15 -5.90 10.34
CA ARG A 209 -1.60 -5.82 11.71
C ARG A 209 -0.07 -5.66 11.76
N TYR A 210 0.57 -5.76 10.62
CA TYR A 210 2.03 -5.65 10.49
C TYR A 210 2.40 -4.31 9.85
N GLU A 211 3.60 -3.83 10.12
CA GLU A 211 4.07 -2.55 9.59
C GLU A 211 4.65 -2.66 8.18
N LYS A 212 5.19 -3.84 7.84
CA LYS A 212 5.83 -4.14 6.56
C LYS A 212 5.00 -5.14 5.76
N VAL A 213 4.90 -4.91 4.44
CA VAL A 213 4.15 -5.78 3.55
C VAL A 213 4.84 -5.92 2.19
N PHE A 214 4.81 -7.13 1.65
CA PHE A 214 5.10 -7.40 0.26
C PHE A 214 3.84 -7.25 -0.58
N VAL A 215 3.97 -6.61 -1.75
CA VAL A 215 2.86 -6.40 -2.69
C VAL A 215 3.17 -7.12 -3.99
N VAL A 216 2.28 -8.00 -4.39
CA VAL A 216 2.38 -8.82 -5.62
C VAL A 216 1.11 -8.70 -6.46
N GLU A 217 1.12 -9.27 -7.66
CA GLU A 217 -0.02 -9.22 -8.56
C GLU A 217 -1.05 -10.29 -8.26
N SER A 218 -0.63 -11.51 -7.99
CA SER A 218 -1.52 -12.65 -7.84
C SER A 218 -1.68 -13.11 -6.38
N SER A 219 -2.84 -13.67 -6.08
CA SER A 219 -3.13 -14.27 -4.77
C SER A 219 -2.23 -15.46 -4.46
N PHE A 220 -1.79 -16.23 -5.47
CA PHE A 220 -0.89 -17.35 -5.24
C PHE A 220 0.50 -16.88 -4.82
N ASP A 221 1.02 -15.82 -5.43
CA ASP A 221 2.30 -15.23 -5.05
C ASP A 221 2.28 -14.69 -3.62
N ALA A 222 1.17 -14.03 -3.23
CA ALA A 222 0.99 -13.59 -1.86
C ALA A 222 0.97 -14.77 -0.87
N ILE A 223 0.29 -15.87 -1.20
CA ILE A 223 0.27 -17.08 -0.36
C ILE A 223 1.67 -17.71 -0.28
N ARG A 224 2.41 -17.76 -1.40
CA ARG A 224 3.78 -18.29 -1.44
C ARG A 224 4.71 -17.48 -0.54
N LEU A 225 4.62 -16.16 -0.56
CA LEU A 225 5.38 -15.29 0.34
C LEU A 225 5.03 -15.54 1.82
N GLU A 226 3.76 -15.69 2.13
CA GLU A 226 3.32 -16.03 3.49
C GLU A 226 3.81 -17.42 3.94
N GLN A 227 3.95 -18.38 3.04
CA GLN A 227 4.52 -19.70 3.35
C GLN A 227 5.98 -19.63 3.79
N VAL A 228 6.73 -18.68 3.28
CA VAL A 228 8.13 -18.46 3.69
C VAL A 228 8.29 -17.46 4.83
N GLY A 229 7.18 -17.03 5.45
CA GLY A 229 7.17 -16.28 6.70
C GLY A 229 7.21 -14.77 6.54
N VAL A 230 6.92 -14.23 5.34
CA VAL A 230 6.78 -12.77 5.14
C VAL A 230 5.33 -12.40 4.85
N HIS A 231 4.92 -11.19 5.25
CA HIS A 231 3.54 -10.75 5.10
C HIS A 231 3.32 -10.15 3.72
N ALA A 232 2.30 -10.63 3.01
CA ALA A 232 2.04 -10.24 1.65
C ALA A 232 0.56 -9.98 1.36
N VAL A 233 0.32 -9.07 0.41
CA VAL A 233 -0.99 -8.78 -0.18
C VAL A 233 -0.91 -8.81 -1.69
N ALA A 234 -2.04 -9.07 -2.37
CA ALA A 234 -2.07 -9.02 -3.83
C ALA A 234 -3.09 -8.01 -4.36
N THR A 235 -2.74 -7.38 -5.48
CA THR A 235 -3.60 -6.43 -6.21
C THR A 235 -4.72 -7.12 -7.00
N LEU A 236 -4.61 -8.43 -7.20
CA LEU A 236 -5.51 -9.26 -8.01
C LEU A 236 -5.52 -8.83 -9.50
N GLY A 237 -4.39 -8.40 -10.00
CA GLY A 237 -4.15 -8.04 -11.39
C GLY A 237 -2.93 -7.14 -11.55
N ALA A 238 -2.48 -6.97 -12.79
CA ALA A 238 -1.26 -6.26 -13.17
C ALA A 238 -1.28 -4.73 -12.93
N THR A 239 -2.36 -4.18 -12.42
CA THR A 239 -2.48 -2.75 -12.13
C THR A 239 -2.95 -2.51 -10.73
N ILE A 240 -2.38 -1.50 -10.08
CA ILE A 240 -2.83 -1.06 -8.77
C ILE A 240 -3.76 0.16 -8.89
N SER A 241 -4.92 0.08 -8.26
CA SER A 241 -5.90 1.17 -8.24
C SER A 241 -5.52 2.28 -7.26
N LYS A 242 -6.20 3.43 -7.36
CA LYS A 242 -6.05 4.53 -6.40
C LYS A 242 -6.50 4.10 -4.99
N GLU A 243 -7.57 3.33 -4.91
CA GLU A 243 -8.13 2.82 -3.65
C GLU A 243 -7.18 1.81 -2.99
N GLN A 244 -6.59 0.89 -3.76
CA GLN A 244 -5.59 -0.06 -3.26
C GLN A 244 -4.34 0.65 -2.72
N ARG A 245 -3.85 1.70 -3.42
CA ARG A 245 -2.72 2.52 -2.93
C ARG A 245 -3.05 3.24 -1.62
N LYS A 246 -4.29 3.76 -1.48
CA LYS A 246 -4.76 4.35 -0.21
C LYS A 246 -4.78 3.33 0.92
N LEU A 247 -5.26 2.10 0.66
CA LEU A 247 -5.26 1.02 1.64
C LEU A 247 -3.84 0.67 2.09
N LEU A 248 -2.90 0.54 1.15
CA LEU A 248 -1.50 0.30 1.50
C LEU A 248 -0.93 1.42 2.38
N LYS A 249 -1.15 2.67 2.01
CA LYS A 249 -0.70 3.84 2.79
C LYS A 249 -1.36 3.93 4.17
N GLN A 250 -2.59 3.46 4.29
CA GLN A 250 -3.34 3.46 5.56
C GLN A 250 -2.81 2.44 6.56
N TYR A 251 -2.40 1.26 6.09
CA TYR A 251 -2.10 0.13 6.96
C TYR A 251 -0.61 -0.18 7.12
N PHE A 252 0.24 0.23 6.19
CA PHE A 252 1.64 -0.18 6.19
C PHE A 252 2.60 1.00 6.18
N ASN A 253 3.68 0.86 6.93
CA ASN A 253 4.78 1.82 6.98
C ASN A 253 5.84 1.51 5.91
N GLN A 254 5.97 0.25 5.54
CA GLN A 254 6.96 -0.22 4.57
C GLN A 254 6.29 -1.11 3.53
N VAL A 255 6.53 -0.79 2.26
CA VAL A 255 5.97 -1.51 1.12
C VAL A 255 7.08 -2.03 0.23
N ILE A 256 7.11 -3.33 0.01
CA ILE A 256 8.05 -3.98 -0.90
C ILE A 256 7.26 -4.54 -2.08
N VAL A 257 7.47 -3.99 -3.27
CA VAL A 257 6.74 -4.41 -4.47
C VAL A 257 7.55 -5.46 -5.22
N LEU A 258 6.99 -6.64 -5.38
CA LEU A 258 7.53 -7.68 -6.24
C LEU A 258 6.60 -7.84 -7.45
N GLY A 259 6.79 -6.97 -8.43
CA GLY A 259 6.08 -7.09 -9.71
C GLY A 259 6.62 -8.25 -10.55
N ASP A 260 5.77 -8.81 -11.39
CA ASP A 260 6.19 -9.81 -12.37
C ASP A 260 7.29 -9.24 -13.27
N ASN A 261 8.17 -10.10 -13.77
CA ASN A 261 9.32 -9.69 -14.57
C ASN A 261 8.93 -9.38 -16.02
N ASP A 262 7.81 -8.65 -16.19
CA ASP A 262 7.30 -8.18 -17.45
C ASP A 262 7.05 -6.66 -17.43
N GLU A 263 6.57 -6.10 -18.51
CA GLU A 263 6.32 -4.65 -18.63
C GLU A 263 5.22 -4.18 -17.65
N ALA A 264 4.21 -4.98 -17.42
CA ALA A 264 3.10 -4.63 -16.54
C ALA A 264 3.56 -4.58 -15.07
N GLY A 265 4.35 -5.55 -14.61
CA GLY A 265 4.93 -5.59 -13.28
C GLY A 265 5.93 -4.44 -13.05
N LYS A 266 6.75 -4.10 -14.06
CA LYS A 266 7.64 -2.92 -14.00
C LYS A 266 6.84 -1.63 -13.89
N ASN A 267 5.75 -1.49 -14.64
CA ASN A 267 4.88 -0.32 -14.57
C ASN A 267 4.18 -0.21 -13.21
N MET A 268 3.75 -1.32 -12.62
CA MET A 268 3.20 -1.34 -11.27
C MET A 268 4.26 -0.89 -10.27
N SER A 269 5.46 -1.44 -10.32
CA SER A 269 6.58 -1.09 -9.45
C SER A 269 6.93 0.41 -9.52
N ASN A 270 7.04 0.97 -10.73
CA ASN A 270 7.33 2.39 -10.92
C ASN A 270 6.23 3.30 -10.34
N LYS A 271 4.96 2.94 -10.53
CA LYS A 271 3.83 3.68 -9.94
C LYS A 271 3.86 3.66 -8.42
N MET A 272 4.27 2.54 -7.84
CA MET A 272 4.37 2.39 -6.39
C MET A 272 5.54 3.20 -5.83
N LEU A 273 6.71 3.13 -6.44
CA LEU A 273 7.87 3.95 -6.07
C LEU A 273 7.53 5.45 -6.12
N THR A 274 6.88 5.89 -7.20
CA THR A 274 6.44 7.29 -7.34
C THR A 274 5.43 7.70 -6.26
N TYR A 275 4.53 6.80 -5.88
CA TYR A 275 3.45 7.12 -4.93
C TYR A 275 3.91 7.09 -3.47
N PHE A 276 4.82 6.18 -3.10
CA PHE A 276 5.25 5.96 -1.73
C PHE A 276 6.61 6.59 -1.40
N GLY A 277 7.40 6.97 -2.42
CA GLY A 277 8.74 7.53 -2.23
C GLY A 277 9.64 6.58 -1.43
N THR A 278 10.34 7.10 -0.42
CA THR A 278 11.28 6.36 0.42
C THR A 278 10.66 5.22 1.25
N GLY A 279 9.33 5.21 1.38
CA GLY A 279 8.61 4.13 2.06
C GLY A 279 8.36 2.89 1.21
N CYS A 280 8.84 2.88 -0.02
CA CYS A 280 8.66 1.77 -0.96
C CYS A 280 9.99 1.37 -1.59
N ILE A 281 10.22 0.08 -1.68
CA ILE A 281 11.24 -0.48 -2.56
C ILE A 281 10.59 -1.44 -3.55
N ALA A 282 11.19 -1.58 -4.73
CA ALA A 282 10.72 -2.47 -5.78
C ALA A 282 11.89 -3.25 -6.37
N PRO A 283 12.39 -4.26 -5.65
CA PRO A 283 13.49 -5.08 -6.15
C PRO A 283 13.02 -5.93 -7.34
N SER A 284 13.92 -6.09 -8.31
CA SER A 284 13.69 -7.00 -9.42
C SER A 284 13.82 -8.45 -8.98
N LEU A 285 12.95 -9.33 -9.49
CA LEU A 285 13.13 -10.76 -9.36
C LEU A 285 14.44 -11.20 -10.05
N PRO A 286 15.04 -12.34 -9.65
CA PRO A 286 16.23 -12.86 -10.29
C PRO A 286 16.06 -13.05 -11.80
N GLU A 287 17.17 -13.00 -12.54
CA GLU A 287 17.17 -13.22 -13.99
C GLU A 287 16.60 -14.61 -14.32
N GLY A 288 15.73 -14.69 -15.32
CA GLY A 288 15.06 -15.93 -15.73
C GLY A 288 13.84 -16.30 -14.90
N ILE A 289 13.55 -15.62 -13.80
CA ILE A 289 12.36 -15.81 -12.96
C ILE A 289 11.28 -14.83 -13.43
N LYS A 290 10.13 -15.35 -13.80
CA LYS A 290 9.01 -14.54 -14.28
C LYS A 290 8.20 -13.93 -13.14
N ASP A 291 7.80 -14.74 -12.18
CA ASP A 291 7.01 -14.33 -11.02
C ASP A 291 7.49 -15.08 -9.75
N VAL A 292 6.95 -14.70 -8.60
CA VAL A 292 7.31 -15.28 -7.29
C VAL A 292 7.07 -16.79 -7.25
N SER A 293 6.08 -17.29 -7.98
CA SER A 293 5.71 -18.71 -7.97
C SER A 293 6.73 -19.60 -8.69
N ASP A 294 7.63 -19.03 -9.49
CA ASP A 294 8.70 -19.77 -10.16
C ASP A 294 9.86 -20.13 -9.21
N LEU A 295 9.95 -19.49 -8.05
CA LEU A 295 10.99 -19.75 -7.07
C LEU A 295 10.63 -20.94 -6.16
N SER A 296 11.60 -21.77 -5.79
CA SER A 296 11.44 -22.73 -4.69
C SER A 296 11.21 -21.97 -3.36
N ASP A 297 10.61 -22.62 -2.35
CA ASP A 297 10.42 -21.99 -1.02
C ASP A 297 11.76 -21.54 -0.41
N LYS A 298 12.83 -22.31 -0.60
CA LYS A 298 14.18 -21.99 -0.13
C LYS A 298 14.74 -20.75 -0.83
N ASP A 299 14.62 -20.69 -2.17
CA ASP A 299 15.15 -19.58 -2.95
C ASP A 299 14.32 -18.32 -2.70
N LEU A 300 13.01 -18.46 -2.59
CA LEU A 300 12.09 -17.36 -2.22
C LEU A 300 12.45 -16.82 -0.83
N LYS A 301 12.65 -17.69 0.16
CA LYS A 301 13.08 -17.27 1.50
C LYS A 301 14.39 -16.51 1.46
N ASN A 302 15.41 -17.07 0.80
CA ASN A 302 16.71 -16.41 0.65
C ASN A 302 16.62 -15.07 -0.09
N PHE A 303 15.67 -14.95 -1.02
CA PHE A 303 15.45 -13.71 -1.76
C PHE A 303 14.83 -12.63 -0.88
N VAL A 304 13.77 -12.96 -0.16
CA VAL A 304 13.05 -11.96 0.66
C VAL A 304 13.82 -11.53 1.90
N ASP A 305 14.62 -12.42 2.49
CA ASP A 305 15.45 -12.11 3.66
C ASP A 305 16.47 -10.97 3.39
N LYS A 306 16.91 -10.82 2.14
CA LYS A 306 17.78 -9.70 1.75
C LYS A 306 17.15 -8.32 1.98
N PHE A 307 15.82 -8.25 2.05
CA PHE A 307 15.10 -6.98 2.19
C PHE A 307 14.62 -6.74 3.63
N ASP A 308 14.85 -7.68 4.55
CA ASP A 308 14.57 -7.45 5.96
C ASP A 308 15.56 -6.46 6.58
N ASP A 309 16.83 -6.52 6.18
CA ASP A 309 17.90 -5.68 6.72
C ASP A 309 18.10 -4.34 5.96
N LEU A 310 17.72 -4.28 4.67
CA LEU A 310 18.00 -3.13 3.83
C LEU A 310 17.25 -1.86 4.26
N LEU A 311 16.03 -1.98 4.71
CA LEU A 311 15.23 -0.83 5.17
C LEU A 311 15.72 -0.28 6.51
N PHE A 312 16.28 -1.12 7.39
CA PHE A 312 16.92 -0.67 8.63
C PHE A 312 18.26 0.04 8.39
N SER A 313 18.97 -0.30 7.31
CA SER A 313 20.25 0.34 6.96
C SER A 313 20.10 1.68 6.25
N MET A 314 18.98 1.92 5.57
CA MET A 314 18.68 3.20 4.90
C MET A 314 18.11 4.27 5.86
N LEU A 315 17.74 3.86 7.08
CA LEU A 315 17.22 4.75 8.12
C LEU A 315 18.25 5.10 9.20
N LYS A 316 19.49 4.59 9.07
CA LYS A 316 20.67 4.98 9.87
C LYS A 316 21.52 5.97 9.09
#